data_6c816aaeebb33bb44e3cd15534a8989c
#
_entry.id   6c816aaeebb33bb44e3cd15534a8989c
#
_cell.length_a   1.000
_cell.length_b   1.000
_cell.length_c   1.000
_cell.angle_alpha   90.00
_cell.angle_beta   90.00
_cell.angle_gamma   90.00
#
_symmetry.space_group_name_H-M   'P 1'
#
loop_
_entity.id
_entity.type
_entity.pdbx_description
1 polymer ?
#
loop_
_entity_poly.entity_id
_entity_poly.type
_entity_poly.pdbx_seq_one_letter_code
_entity_poly.pdbx_strand_id
1 'polypeptide(L)'
;MSKLAFIIEDDEDLANIFAEALRGIGYEVELVADGRVAQERLKTGAPPFLILLDMHLPHVSGADLLTNIIKVDERLSKTMVIITTADARMGDTYGDQVDFVLIKPISFVQLRDLTSRLMPKD
;
A
#
# COMPACT_ATOMS: atom_id res chain seq x y z
N MET A 1 -2.73 -16.39 -12.14
CA MET A 1 -2.66 -16.38 -10.67
C MET A 1 -2.93 -15.00 -10.14
N SER A 2 -3.62 -14.95 -9.00
CA SER A 2 -3.89 -13.67 -8.35
C SER A 2 -2.61 -13.03 -7.83
N LYS A 3 -2.58 -11.73 -7.81
CA LYS A 3 -1.51 -10.97 -7.18
C LYS A 3 -2.00 -10.48 -5.82
N LEU A 4 -1.14 -10.57 -4.82
CA LEU A 4 -1.49 -10.14 -3.46
C LEU A 4 -1.21 -8.65 -3.30
N ALA A 5 -2.21 -7.93 -2.82
CA ALA A 5 -2.08 -6.52 -2.44
C ALA A 5 -2.28 -6.38 -0.94
N PHE A 6 -1.36 -5.68 -0.29
CA PHE A 6 -1.50 -5.28 1.10
C PHE A 6 -2.07 -3.88 1.14
N ILE A 7 -3.17 -3.71 1.86
CA ILE A 7 -3.72 -2.39 2.15
C ILE A 7 -3.49 -2.12 3.62
N ILE A 8 -2.60 -1.18 3.89
CA ILE A 8 -2.23 -0.79 5.26
C ILE A 8 -2.87 0.57 5.51
N GLU A 9 -4.03 0.55 6.16
CA GLU A 9 -4.90 1.70 6.36
C GLU A 9 -5.72 1.50 7.63
N ASP A 10 -5.68 2.47 8.55
CA ASP A 10 -6.40 2.35 9.82
C ASP A 10 -7.87 2.77 9.76
N ASP A 11 -8.26 3.55 8.75
CA ASP A 11 -9.67 3.89 8.55
C ASP A 11 -10.38 2.70 7.88
N GLU A 12 -11.25 2.05 8.62
CA GLU A 12 -11.93 0.83 8.17
C GLU A 12 -12.76 1.05 6.91
N ASP A 13 -13.47 2.17 6.83
CA ASP A 13 -14.31 2.47 5.67
C ASP A 13 -13.47 2.67 4.42
N LEU A 14 -12.37 3.43 4.54
CA LEU A 14 -11.45 3.63 3.43
C LEU A 14 -10.79 2.31 3.01
N ALA A 15 -10.35 1.52 3.98
CA ALA A 15 -9.72 0.23 3.70
C ALA A 15 -10.64 -0.68 2.90
N ASN A 16 -11.94 -0.71 3.27
CA ASN A 16 -12.92 -1.52 2.57
C ASN A 16 -13.19 -1.02 1.15
N ILE A 17 -13.24 0.30 0.95
CA ILE A 17 -13.41 0.88 -0.38
C ILE A 17 -12.22 0.53 -1.26
N PHE A 18 -11.00 0.67 -0.74
CA PHE A 18 -9.78 0.32 -1.47
C PHE A 18 -9.75 -1.18 -1.81
N ALA A 19 -10.16 -2.01 -0.85
CA ALA A 19 -10.21 -3.46 -1.06
C ALA A 19 -11.19 -3.83 -2.19
N GLU A 20 -12.37 -3.20 -2.22
CA GLU A 20 -13.33 -3.45 -3.30
C GLU A 20 -12.75 -3.09 -4.66
N ALA A 21 -12.07 -1.95 -4.74
CA ALA A 21 -11.46 -1.52 -5.99
C ALA A 21 -10.44 -2.54 -6.51
N LEU A 22 -9.59 -3.04 -5.62
CA LEU A 22 -8.54 -3.97 -6.01
C LEU A 22 -9.08 -5.38 -6.27
N ARG A 23 -9.99 -5.86 -5.44
CA ARG A 23 -10.60 -7.17 -5.66
C ARG A 23 -11.36 -7.23 -6.98
N GLY A 24 -12.01 -6.14 -7.35
CA GLY A 24 -12.78 -6.05 -8.58
C GLY A 24 -11.95 -6.25 -9.84
N ILE A 25 -10.65 -6.00 -9.80
CA ILE A 25 -9.75 -6.18 -10.93
C ILE A 25 -8.83 -7.38 -10.79
N GLY A 26 -9.05 -8.23 -9.77
CA GLY A 26 -8.38 -9.52 -9.67
C GLY A 26 -7.28 -9.63 -8.62
N TYR A 27 -7.04 -8.61 -7.81
CA TYR A 27 -6.09 -8.75 -6.70
C TYR A 27 -6.69 -9.58 -5.58
N GLU A 28 -5.85 -10.36 -4.92
CA GLU A 28 -6.13 -10.83 -3.57
C GLU A 28 -5.75 -9.70 -2.64
N VAL A 29 -6.55 -9.45 -1.61
CA VAL A 29 -6.33 -8.30 -0.73
C VAL A 29 -6.20 -8.77 0.71
N GLU A 30 -5.20 -8.25 1.39
CA GLU A 30 -5.03 -8.42 2.83
C GLU A 30 -5.08 -7.02 3.45
N LEU A 31 -5.98 -6.84 4.42
CA LEU A 31 -6.16 -5.56 5.12
C LEU A 31 -5.41 -5.59 6.43
N VAL A 32 -4.65 -4.54 6.70
CA VAL A 32 -3.91 -4.38 7.95
C VAL A 32 -4.16 -2.97 8.46
N ALA A 33 -4.73 -2.86 9.67
CA ALA A 33 -5.17 -1.58 10.22
C ALA A 33 -4.17 -0.92 11.15
N ASP A 34 -3.08 -1.58 11.47
CA ASP A 34 -2.15 -1.14 12.50
C ASP A 34 -0.71 -1.31 12.01
N GLY A 35 0.10 -0.27 12.17
CA GLY A 35 1.48 -0.30 11.71
C GLY A 35 2.32 -1.39 12.36
N ARG A 36 2.02 -1.75 13.62
CA ARG A 36 2.75 -2.80 14.31
C ARG A 36 2.45 -4.17 13.71
N VAL A 37 1.19 -4.43 13.39
CA VAL A 37 0.78 -5.67 12.74
C VAL A 37 1.38 -5.73 11.33
N ALA A 38 1.36 -4.61 10.61
CA ALA A 38 1.99 -4.52 9.29
C ALA A 38 3.47 -4.86 9.34
N GLN A 39 4.17 -4.34 10.34
CA GLN A 39 5.60 -4.61 10.53
C GLN A 39 5.86 -6.11 10.64
N GLU A 40 5.12 -6.79 11.50
CA GLU A 40 5.28 -8.23 11.69
C GLU A 40 4.97 -8.99 10.41
N ARG A 41 3.88 -8.65 9.75
CA ARG A 41 3.45 -9.35 8.54
C ARG A 41 4.46 -9.17 7.39
N LEU A 42 5.01 -7.99 7.23
CA LEU A 42 5.99 -7.72 6.17
C LEU A 42 7.31 -8.46 6.40
N LYS A 43 7.69 -8.68 7.65
CA LYS A 43 8.92 -9.38 7.99
C LYS A 43 8.85 -10.88 7.79
N THR A 44 7.68 -11.48 7.96
CA THR A 44 7.56 -12.93 8.09
C THR A 44 6.77 -13.62 6.97
N GLY A 45 5.96 -12.89 6.25
CA GLY A 45 5.10 -13.47 5.22
C GLY A 45 5.69 -13.39 3.83
N ALA A 46 5.00 -14.00 2.87
CA ALA A 46 5.36 -13.86 1.47
C ALA A 46 5.27 -12.40 1.05
N PRO A 47 6.23 -11.92 0.24
CA PRO A 47 6.19 -10.54 -0.23
C PRO A 47 4.94 -10.29 -1.08
N PRO A 48 4.21 -9.20 -0.84
CA PRO A 48 3.09 -8.86 -1.71
C PRO A 48 3.59 -8.31 -3.05
N PHE A 49 2.72 -8.35 -4.04
CA PHE A 49 2.97 -7.70 -5.33
C PHE A 49 2.88 -6.18 -5.19
N LEU A 50 1.93 -5.70 -4.37
CA LEU A 50 1.60 -4.30 -4.20
C LEU A 50 1.35 -3.99 -2.73
N ILE A 51 1.88 -2.87 -2.27
CA ILE A 51 1.55 -2.31 -0.96
C ILE A 51 0.88 -0.96 -1.18
N LEU A 52 -0.31 -0.79 -0.63
CA LEU A 52 -0.97 0.50 -0.52
C LEU A 52 -0.81 0.95 0.92
N LEU A 53 -0.02 1.98 1.14
CA LEU A 53 0.49 2.35 2.46
C LEU A 53 0.02 3.74 2.87
N ASP A 54 -0.81 3.80 3.92
CA ASP A 54 -1.16 5.06 4.57
C ASP A 54 0.05 5.55 5.37
N MET A 55 0.43 6.81 5.16
CA MET A 55 1.57 7.37 5.86
C MET A 55 1.27 7.74 7.32
N HIS A 56 0.01 7.80 7.70
CA HIS A 56 -0.43 8.15 9.06
C HIS A 56 -1.14 6.98 9.73
N LEU A 57 -0.37 6.10 10.36
CA LEU A 57 -0.87 4.91 11.04
C LEU A 57 -0.64 5.00 12.54
N PRO A 58 -1.46 4.32 13.37
CA PRO A 58 -1.17 4.21 14.79
C PRO A 58 0.06 3.34 15.04
N HIS A 59 0.76 3.61 16.13
CA HIS A 59 1.91 2.88 16.69
C HIS A 59 3.18 2.96 15.85
N VAL A 60 3.18 2.41 14.63
CA VAL A 60 4.29 2.51 13.70
C VAL A 60 3.78 3.23 12.46
N SER A 61 4.36 4.38 12.13
CA SER A 61 3.90 5.20 11.00
C SER A 61 4.20 4.53 9.66
N GLY A 62 3.48 4.98 8.62
CA GLY A 62 3.79 4.54 7.26
C GLY A 62 5.21 4.92 6.85
N ALA A 63 5.68 6.09 7.28
CA ALA A 63 7.05 6.52 7.00
C ALA A 63 8.07 5.58 7.62
N ASP A 64 7.84 5.11 8.86
CA ASP A 64 8.72 4.15 9.52
C ASP A 64 8.71 2.80 8.81
N LEU A 65 7.53 2.32 8.41
CA LEU A 65 7.42 1.08 7.64
C LEU A 65 8.19 1.16 6.33
N LEU A 66 8.03 2.28 5.62
CA LEU A 66 8.71 2.48 4.35
C LEU A 66 10.23 2.49 4.53
N THR A 67 10.72 3.32 5.43
CA THR A 67 12.15 3.56 5.60
C THR A 67 12.88 2.38 6.22
N ASN A 68 12.30 1.76 7.25
CA ASN A 68 13.00 0.79 8.07
C ASN A 68 12.73 -0.66 7.69
N ILE A 69 11.69 -0.93 6.91
CA ILE A 69 11.30 -2.29 6.54
C ILE A 69 11.24 -2.46 5.03
N ILE A 70 10.38 -1.72 4.37
CA ILE A 70 10.10 -1.94 2.94
C ILE A 70 11.33 -1.67 2.09
N LYS A 71 12.05 -0.59 2.35
CA LYS A 71 13.20 -0.18 1.53
C LYS A 71 14.48 -0.91 1.89
N VAL A 72 14.56 -1.59 3.02
CA VAL A 72 15.79 -2.29 3.45
C VAL A 72 15.71 -3.80 3.31
N ASP A 73 14.53 -4.38 3.16
CA ASP A 73 14.36 -5.82 3.03
C ASP A 73 14.40 -6.21 1.54
N GLU A 74 15.42 -6.98 1.17
CA GLU A 74 15.60 -7.40 -0.23
C GLU A 74 14.42 -8.22 -0.76
N ARG A 75 13.73 -8.96 0.11
CA ARG A 75 12.55 -9.73 -0.30
C ARG A 75 11.45 -8.83 -0.85
N LEU A 76 11.42 -7.55 -0.43
CA LEU A 76 10.42 -6.58 -0.83
C LEU A 76 10.90 -5.67 -1.98
N SER A 77 12.07 -5.94 -2.53
CA SER A 77 12.69 -5.05 -3.53
C SER A 77 11.88 -4.90 -4.81
N LYS A 78 11.07 -5.89 -5.16
CA LYS A 78 10.22 -5.86 -6.35
C LYS A 78 8.76 -5.54 -6.06
N THR A 79 8.42 -5.35 -4.79
CA THR A 79 7.06 -4.97 -4.40
C THR A 79 6.79 -3.54 -4.83
N MET A 80 5.69 -3.31 -5.51
CA MET A 80 5.26 -1.96 -5.86
C MET A 80 4.66 -1.28 -4.64
N VAL A 81 5.00 -0.01 -4.45
CA VAL A 81 4.54 0.74 -3.29
C VAL A 81 3.80 1.99 -3.74
N ILE A 82 2.57 2.12 -3.28
CA ILE A 82 1.76 3.32 -3.44
C ILE A 82 1.52 3.88 -2.05
N ILE A 83 1.99 5.10 -1.78
CA ILE A 83 1.67 5.76 -0.51
C ILE A 83 0.42 6.60 -0.66
N THR A 84 -0.38 6.64 0.41
CA THR A 84 -1.56 7.49 0.48
C THR A 84 -1.41 8.45 1.66
N THR A 85 -1.79 9.70 1.46
CA THR A 85 -1.65 10.71 2.50
C THR A 85 -2.57 11.89 2.23
N ALA A 86 -3.04 12.55 3.30
CA ALA A 86 -3.72 13.83 3.20
C ALA A 86 -2.73 15.01 3.12
N ASP A 87 -1.45 14.74 3.38
CA ASP A 87 -0.40 15.77 3.41
C ASP A 87 0.49 15.66 2.17
N ALA A 88 0.34 16.61 1.25
CA ALA A 88 1.10 16.63 0.00
C ALA A 88 2.62 16.69 0.24
N ARG A 89 3.07 17.22 1.39
CA ARG A 89 4.50 17.29 1.71
C ARG A 89 5.11 15.89 1.87
N MET A 90 4.31 14.90 2.26
CA MET A 90 4.76 13.51 2.33
C MET A 90 5.15 12.98 0.94
N GLY A 91 4.40 13.39 -0.09
CA GLY A 91 4.75 13.05 -1.47
C GLY A 91 6.08 13.65 -1.89
N ASP A 92 6.34 14.91 -1.50
CA ASP A 92 7.62 15.56 -1.80
C ASP A 92 8.77 14.87 -1.07
N THR A 93 8.55 14.46 0.16
CA THR A 93 9.59 13.84 0.99
C THR A 93 9.90 12.41 0.55
N TYR A 94 8.88 11.62 0.24
CA TYR A 94 9.03 10.17 0.02
C TYR A 94 8.78 9.72 -1.41
N GLY A 95 8.37 10.62 -2.30
CA GLY A 95 7.98 10.26 -3.67
C GLY A 95 9.06 9.53 -4.46
N ASP A 96 10.33 9.84 -4.21
CA ASP A 96 11.46 9.19 -4.90
C ASP A 96 11.68 7.75 -4.43
N GLN A 97 11.08 7.36 -3.31
CA GLN A 97 11.26 6.03 -2.71
C GLN A 97 10.12 5.08 -3.01
N VAL A 98 9.07 5.55 -3.68
CA VAL A 98 7.87 4.77 -3.95
C VAL A 98 7.51 4.86 -5.42
N ASP A 99 6.60 4.00 -5.86
CA ASP A 99 6.20 3.99 -7.26
C ASP A 99 5.14 5.06 -7.56
N PHE A 100 4.22 5.30 -6.62
CA PHE A 100 3.17 6.31 -6.79
C PHE A 100 2.80 6.94 -5.46
N VAL A 101 2.33 8.20 -5.54
CA VAL A 101 1.79 8.94 -4.40
C VAL A 101 0.36 9.33 -4.72
N LEU A 102 -0.58 8.99 -3.85
CA LEU A 102 -1.97 9.39 -3.96
C LEU A 102 -2.34 10.31 -2.80
N ILE A 103 -2.86 11.47 -3.12
CA ILE A 103 -3.26 12.46 -2.11
C ILE A 103 -4.75 12.26 -1.81
N LYS A 104 -5.08 12.10 -0.53
CA LYS A 104 -6.48 11.94 -0.09
C LYS A 104 -7.25 13.25 -0.28
N PRO A 105 -8.52 13.22 -0.66
CA PRO A 105 -9.36 12.03 -0.83
C PRO A 105 -9.08 11.30 -2.15
N ILE A 106 -9.07 9.97 -2.09
CA ILE A 106 -8.80 9.12 -3.25
C ILE A 106 -10.11 8.46 -3.67
N SER A 107 -10.49 8.63 -4.94
CA SER A 107 -11.72 8.01 -5.43
C SER A 107 -11.51 6.53 -5.76
N PHE A 108 -12.59 5.78 -5.68
CA PHE A 108 -12.63 4.37 -6.09
C PHE A 108 -12.11 4.21 -7.53
N VAL A 109 -12.59 5.06 -8.44
CA VAL A 109 -12.23 4.98 -9.86
C VAL A 109 -10.75 5.27 -10.07
N GLN A 110 -10.22 6.29 -9.39
CA GLN A 110 -8.81 6.66 -9.49
C GLN A 110 -7.91 5.49 -9.07
N LEU A 111 -8.21 4.88 -7.94
CA LEU A 111 -7.42 3.77 -7.43
C LEU A 111 -7.57 2.53 -8.33
N ARG A 112 -8.80 2.21 -8.72
CA ARG A 112 -9.06 1.09 -9.62
C ARG A 112 -8.28 1.22 -10.92
N ASP A 113 -8.33 2.39 -11.55
CA ASP A 113 -7.69 2.61 -12.83
C ASP A 113 -6.17 2.50 -12.73
N LEU A 114 -5.57 3.09 -11.69
CA LEU A 114 -4.14 2.99 -11.47
C LEU A 114 -3.71 1.54 -11.24
N THR A 115 -4.36 0.86 -10.31
CA THR A 115 -3.96 -0.51 -9.93
C THR A 115 -4.25 -1.52 -11.04
N SER A 116 -5.24 -1.24 -11.89
CA SER A 116 -5.52 -2.04 -13.07
C SER A 116 -4.35 -2.00 -14.06
N ARG A 117 -3.75 -0.83 -14.25
CA ARG A 117 -2.59 -0.69 -15.14
C ARG A 117 -1.36 -1.40 -14.61
N LEU A 118 -1.25 -1.55 -13.29
CA LEU A 118 -0.11 -2.21 -12.66
C LEU A 118 -0.23 -3.73 -12.69
N MET A 119 -1.43 -4.26 -12.87
CA MET A 119 -1.66 -5.70 -12.92
C MET A 119 -1.00 -6.28 -14.17
N PRO A 120 -0.16 -7.33 -14.04
CA PRO A 120 0.47 -7.93 -15.20
C PRO A 120 -0.55 -8.47 -16.18
N LYS A 121 -0.28 -8.30 -17.45
CA LYS A 121 -1.08 -8.90 -18.53
C LYS A 121 -0.44 -10.22 -18.92
N ASP A 122 -1.17 -11.29 -18.74
CA ASP A 122 -0.70 -12.63 -19.07
C ASP A 122 -1.20 -13.09 -20.42
#